data_37761e817eca60c5c4da709fcdb79145
#
_entry.id   37761e817eca60c5c4da709fcdb79145
#
_cell.length_a   1.000
_cell.length_b   1.000
_cell.length_c   1.000
_cell.angle_alpha   90.00
_cell.angle_beta   90.00
_cell.angle_gamma   90.00
#
_symmetry.space_group_name_H-M   'P 1'
#
loop_
_entity.id
_entity.type
_entity.pdbx_description
1 polymer ?
#
loop_
_entity_poly.entity_id
_entity_poly.type
_entity_poly.pdbx_seq_one_letter_code
_entity_poly.pdbx_strand_id
1 'polypeptide(L)'
;MKILLVYPEFPDTFWSFKHALKFVRKRASSPPLGLMTIAAMCPAEWEKKLVDMNVRSLKQSDLDWADMIFVSAMTVQRKSTVEVLDKARAAGKPIVAGGPLFTMEPDAFPQVDHLIMNEGEVSFPPFLADLAAGVPKARYDANEYADTKLTPAPLWHLVEMDMYDSMSVQYSRGCPFGCDFCNVTALLGHKMRLKTTGQFIAELGSLYDAGWRRNVFIVDDNFIGNKRVLKEDLLPALIEWRKGKKGFDFITEVSINLADDDELIDLMVKAGFIHVFIGIETPNEDALIECQKTQNRNRDLVSAVKKLQAAGLQVMGGFIVGFDNDDQHIFDRMINFIQSSGIVTAMVGLLQAPIGTDLYKRMEKEGRLKPENYSGDNVDGQSNIVPVMDAGLLKQGYRKILDSIYSARGFTDRVMTFLKTYQPKRSTVHMQFQEVLALFRSIWRIGVVGSKEERSNYWRLFFWSLTRMPDKFPLAITFSIYGYHFRRVNQLHVSI
;
A
#
# COMPACT_ATOMS: atom_id res chain seq x y z
N MET A 1 -7.40 9.24 31.53
CA MET A 1 -8.32 8.48 30.64
C MET A 1 -7.52 7.38 29.94
N LYS A 2 -8.14 6.21 29.74
CA LYS A 2 -7.55 5.05 29.09
C LYS A 2 -8.14 4.90 27.69
N ILE A 3 -7.31 5.05 26.67
CA ILE A 3 -7.72 5.01 25.25
C ILE A 3 -7.23 3.73 24.61
N LEU A 4 -8.18 2.96 24.06
CA LEU A 4 -7.88 1.80 23.25
C LEU A 4 -7.98 2.18 21.75
N LEU A 5 -6.85 2.15 21.06
CA LEU A 5 -6.80 2.35 19.60
C LEU A 5 -6.91 0.97 18.93
N VAL A 6 -7.88 0.78 18.06
CA VAL A 6 -8.13 -0.50 17.37
C VAL A 6 -8.00 -0.31 15.87
N TYR A 7 -7.14 -1.12 15.27
CA TYR A 7 -7.00 -1.22 13.82
C TYR A 7 -7.60 -2.56 13.37
N PRO A 8 -8.74 -2.55 12.65
CA PRO A 8 -9.42 -3.75 12.20
C PRO A 8 -8.55 -4.62 11.29
N GLU A 9 -8.89 -5.90 11.17
CA GLU A 9 -8.17 -6.86 10.35
C GLU A 9 -8.41 -6.61 8.86
N PHE A 10 -7.35 -6.71 8.04
CA PHE A 10 -7.45 -6.80 6.59
C PHE A 10 -7.88 -8.20 6.16
N PRO A 11 -8.72 -8.33 5.14
CA PRO A 11 -8.92 -9.61 4.48
C PRO A 11 -7.61 -10.09 3.79
N ASP A 12 -7.63 -11.28 3.21
CA ASP A 12 -6.53 -11.77 2.41
C ASP A 12 -6.51 -11.06 1.05
N THR A 13 -5.79 -9.95 0.96
CA THR A 13 -5.64 -9.14 -0.26
C THR A 13 -4.26 -9.30 -0.86
N PHE A 14 -4.07 -8.76 -2.06
CA PHE A 14 -2.78 -8.68 -2.74
C PHE A 14 -1.68 -8.06 -1.85
N TRP A 15 -1.98 -6.94 -1.20
CA TRP A 15 -1.05 -6.18 -0.35
C TRP A 15 -0.96 -6.68 1.08
N SER A 16 -1.80 -7.62 1.50
CA SER A 16 -1.73 -8.18 2.85
C SER A 16 -0.44 -8.96 3.09
N PHE A 17 0.16 -9.53 2.03
CA PHE A 17 1.33 -10.43 2.09
C PHE A 17 1.21 -11.54 3.13
N LYS A 18 0.03 -11.83 3.69
CA LYS A 18 -0.20 -12.78 4.78
C LYS A 18 0.44 -14.14 4.55
N HIS A 19 0.43 -14.66 3.30
CA HIS A 19 1.04 -15.95 2.98
C HIS A 19 2.57 -15.87 2.87
N ALA A 20 3.13 -14.73 2.43
CA ALA A 20 4.57 -14.51 2.33
C ALA A 20 5.20 -14.23 3.71
N LEU A 21 4.55 -13.43 4.54
CA LEU A 21 5.01 -13.03 5.87
C LEU A 21 5.27 -14.24 6.81
N LYS A 22 4.55 -15.35 6.61
CA LYS A 22 4.75 -16.60 7.34
C LYS A 22 6.16 -17.19 7.14
N PHE A 23 6.83 -16.89 6.02
CA PHE A 23 8.19 -17.38 5.76
C PHE A 23 9.23 -16.64 6.61
N VAL A 24 8.98 -15.39 6.96
CA VAL A 24 9.85 -14.53 7.77
C VAL A 24 9.35 -14.32 9.20
N ARG A 25 8.28 -15.04 9.62
CA ARG A 25 7.65 -14.94 10.95
C ARG A 25 7.13 -13.55 11.29
N LYS A 26 6.64 -12.83 10.29
CA LYS A 26 5.94 -11.57 10.47
C LYS A 26 4.42 -11.79 10.45
N ARG A 27 3.67 -10.83 11.01
CA ARG A 27 2.23 -10.88 11.11
C ARG A 27 1.55 -9.90 10.15
N ALA A 28 2.11 -8.69 10.03
CA ALA A 28 1.58 -7.63 9.17
C ALA A 28 2.69 -6.97 8.35
N SER A 29 2.33 -6.37 7.23
CA SER A 29 3.26 -5.64 6.35
C SER A 29 3.76 -4.37 7.02
N SER A 30 2.86 -3.55 7.57
CA SER A 30 3.17 -2.28 8.23
C SER A 30 2.14 -1.92 9.30
N PRO A 31 2.51 -1.10 10.31
CA PRO A 31 1.59 -0.69 11.37
C PRO A 31 0.64 0.43 10.93
N PRO A 32 -0.45 0.69 11.71
CA PRO A 32 -1.43 1.73 11.42
C PRO A 32 -0.90 3.13 11.73
N LEU A 33 -0.19 3.75 10.78
CA LEU A 33 0.44 5.06 10.91
C LEU A 33 -0.53 6.14 11.45
N GLY A 34 -1.75 6.22 10.87
CA GLY A 34 -2.74 7.20 11.28
C GLY A 34 -3.14 7.10 12.75
N LEU A 35 -3.37 5.88 13.28
CA LEU A 35 -3.70 5.71 14.70
C LEU A 35 -2.54 6.07 15.63
N MET A 36 -1.30 5.76 15.24
CA MET A 36 -0.12 6.15 16.04
C MET A 36 0.09 7.66 16.03
N THR A 37 -0.26 8.34 14.94
CA THR A 37 -0.23 9.81 14.83
C THR A 37 -1.32 10.46 15.68
N ILE A 38 -2.57 9.96 15.61
CA ILE A 38 -3.67 10.41 16.47
C ILE A 38 -3.34 10.19 17.95
N ALA A 39 -2.72 9.06 18.28
CA ALA A 39 -2.27 8.80 19.66
C ALA A 39 -1.25 9.84 20.16
N ALA A 40 -0.38 10.34 19.25
CA ALA A 40 0.58 11.40 19.58
C ALA A 40 -0.10 12.78 19.80
N MET A 41 -1.27 13.00 19.21
CA MET A 41 -2.07 14.21 19.42
C MET A 41 -2.91 14.18 20.70
N CYS A 42 -3.14 13.00 21.29
CA CYS A 42 -3.85 12.87 22.56
C CYS A 42 -3.02 13.47 23.72
N PRO A 43 -3.66 14.01 24.77
CA PRO A 43 -2.98 14.46 25.99
C PRO A 43 -1.97 13.44 26.51
N ALA A 44 -0.82 13.93 26.98
CA ALA A 44 0.31 13.07 27.38
C ALA A 44 -0.05 12.15 28.57
N GLU A 45 -0.89 12.64 29.48
CA GLU A 45 -1.34 11.95 30.67
C GLU A 45 -2.36 10.83 30.41
N TRP A 46 -2.88 10.70 29.16
CA TRP A 46 -3.75 9.58 28.83
C TRP A 46 -2.95 8.29 28.63
N GLU A 47 -3.42 7.22 29.25
CA GLU A 47 -2.89 5.90 28.97
C GLU A 47 -3.39 5.42 27.59
N LYS A 48 -2.48 4.97 26.75
CA LYS A 48 -2.78 4.59 25.36
C LYS A 48 -2.35 3.15 25.12
N LYS A 49 -3.25 2.37 24.52
CA LYS A 49 -2.99 0.99 24.11
C LYS A 49 -3.46 0.80 22.67
N LEU A 50 -2.63 0.18 21.83
CA LEU A 50 -2.99 -0.12 20.45
C LEU A 50 -3.18 -1.63 20.25
N VAL A 51 -4.26 -1.99 19.60
CA VAL A 51 -4.56 -3.34 19.12
C VAL A 51 -4.64 -3.30 17.60
N ASP A 52 -3.60 -3.78 16.95
CA ASP A 52 -3.65 -4.09 15.52
C ASP A 52 -4.13 -5.54 15.35
N MET A 53 -5.35 -5.70 14.81
CA MET A 53 -5.96 -7.03 14.63
C MET A 53 -5.28 -7.86 13.54
N ASN A 54 -4.39 -7.27 12.74
CA ASN A 54 -3.53 -8.01 11.82
C ASN A 54 -2.38 -8.72 12.56
N VAL A 55 -2.06 -8.28 13.78
CA VAL A 55 -1.01 -8.83 14.65
C VAL A 55 -1.58 -9.72 15.73
N ARG A 56 -2.62 -9.27 16.44
CA ARG A 56 -3.30 -10.01 17.50
C ARG A 56 -4.79 -9.72 17.55
N SER A 57 -5.58 -10.67 18.01
CA SER A 57 -7.03 -10.47 18.19
C SER A 57 -7.34 -9.48 19.30
N LEU A 58 -8.45 -8.75 19.13
CA LEU A 58 -9.07 -7.90 20.15
C LEU A 58 -9.73 -8.80 21.21
N LYS A 59 -9.32 -8.65 22.48
CA LYS A 59 -9.84 -9.42 23.63
C LYS A 59 -10.84 -8.60 24.43
N GLN A 60 -11.73 -9.28 25.15
CA GLN A 60 -12.66 -8.62 26.07
C GLN A 60 -11.91 -7.78 27.13
N SER A 61 -10.80 -8.29 27.66
CA SER A 61 -9.97 -7.55 28.61
C SER A 61 -9.36 -6.25 28.06
N ASP A 62 -9.22 -6.12 26.74
CA ASP A 62 -8.80 -4.85 26.11
C ASP A 62 -9.94 -3.83 26.18
N LEU A 63 -11.18 -4.27 25.91
CA LEU A 63 -12.37 -3.44 25.98
C LEU A 63 -12.67 -3.01 27.42
N ASP A 64 -12.58 -3.95 28.38
CA ASP A 64 -12.84 -3.68 29.80
C ASP A 64 -11.86 -2.64 30.37
N TRP A 65 -10.60 -2.67 29.91
CA TRP A 65 -9.55 -1.73 30.32
C TRP A 65 -9.81 -0.29 29.85
N ALA A 66 -10.47 -0.10 28.71
CA ALA A 66 -10.61 1.20 28.07
C ALA A 66 -11.74 2.04 28.66
N ASP A 67 -11.54 3.35 28.75
CA ASP A 67 -12.61 4.33 28.96
C ASP A 67 -13.29 4.70 27.64
N MET A 68 -12.51 4.74 26.53
CA MET A 68 -12.97 5.12 25.18
C MET A 68 -12.19 4.34 24.11
N ILE A 69 -12.85 4.04 22.99
CA ILE A 69 -12.26 3.25 21.89
C ILE A 69 -12.13 4.12 20.64
N PHE A 70 -10.92 4.16 20.07
CA PHE A 70 -10.63 4.84 18.82
C PHE A 70 -10.45 3.81 17.71
N VAL A 71 -11.17 3.97 16.61
CA VAL A 71 -11.12 3.06 15.45
C VAL A 71 -10.74 3.84 14.22
N SER A 72 -9.77 3.33 13.46
CA SER A 72 -9.48 3.86 12.12
C SER A 72 -9.44 2.71 11.13
N ALA A 73 -10.04 2.90 9.96
CA ALA A 73 -10.16 1.85 8.96
C ALA A 73 -10.12 2.38 7.53
N MET A 74 -9.68 1.52 6.60
CA MET A 74 -9.85 1.66 5.17
C MET A 74 -11.10 0.89 4.71
N THR A 75 -11.67 1.21 3.55
CA THR A 75 -12.89 0.59 3.01
C THR A 75 -12.81 -0.93 2.98
N VAL A 76 -11.67 -1.50 2.60
CA VAL A 76 -11.44 -2.94 2.54
C VAL A 76 -11.54 -3.65 3.91
N GLN A 77 -11.42 -2.91 5.01
CA GLN A 77 -11.55 -3.44 6.38
C GLN A 77 -12.99 -3.40 6.91
N ARG A 78 -13.99 -2.96 6.11
CA ARG A 78 -15.39 -2.75 6.52
C ARG A 78 -15.94 -3.89 7.38
N LYS A 79 -15.79 -5.15 6.94
CA LYS A 79 -16.33 -6.31 7.66
C LYS A 79 -15.78 -6.40 9.09
N SER A 80 -14.46 -6.36 9.24
CA SER A 80 -13.80 -6.39 10.54
C SER A 80 -14.11 -5.15 11.37
N THR A 81 -14.31 -3.99 10.73
CA THR A 81 -14.69 -2.75 11.39
C THR A 81 -16.05 -2.88 12.07
N VAL A 82 -17.07 -3.40 11.38
CA VAL A 82 -18.40 -3.63 11.96
C VAL A 82 -18.31 -4.55 13.18
N GLU A 83 -17.55 -5.65 13.09
CA GLU A 83 -17.34 -6.57 14.23
C GLU A 83 -16.68 -5.88 15.43
N VAL A 84 -15.75 -4.94 15.21
CA VAL A 84 -15.11 -4.14 16.27
C VAL A 84 -16.11 -3.19 16.91
N LEU A 85 -16.89 -2.47 16.09
CA LEU A 85 -17.89 -1.51 16.56
C LEU A 85 -18.98 -2.22 17.43
N ASP A 86 -19.45 -3.37 16.97
CA ASP A 86 -20.47 -4.15 17.68
C ASP A 86 -19.94 -4.65 19.05
N LYS A 87 -18.69 -5.13 19.11
CA LYS A 87 -18.05 -5.53 20.38
C LYS A 87 -17.86 -4.34 21.32
N ALA A 88 -17.43 -3.19 20.80
CA ALA A 88 -17.27 -1.97 21.59
C ALA A 88 -18.60 -1.49 22.17
N ARG A 89 -19.66 -1.52 21.35
CA ARG A 89 -21.04 -1.18 21.77
C ARG A 89 -21.56 -2.14 22.85
N ALA A 90 -21.36 -3.45 22.65
CA ALA A 90 -21.75 -4.47 23.63
C ALA A 90 -21.01 -4.29 24.98
N ALA A 91 -19.78 -3.77 24.95
CA ALA A 91 -19.02 -3.44 26.16
C ALA A 91 -19.39 -2.07 26.76
N GLY A 92 -20.36 -1.35 26.20
CA GLY A 92 -20.83 -0.05 26.69
C GLY A 92 -19.78 1.06 26.59
N LYS A 93 -18.85 0.99 25.63
CA LYS A 93 -17.74 1.95 25.48
C LYS A 93 -18.06 3.01 24.42
N PRO A 94 -17.79 4.31 24.70
CA PRO A 94 -17.85 5.34 23.70
C PRO A 94 -16.85 5.07 22.55
N ILE A 95 -17.30 5.31 21.33
CA ILE A 95 -16.54 5.02 20.10
C ILE A 95 -16.24 6.30 19.33
N VAL A 96 -14.97 6.55 19.08
CA VAL A 96 -14.46 7.60 18.19
C VAL A 96 -13.92 6.94 16.94
N ALA A 97 -14.38 7.33 15.77
CA ALA A 97 -13.92 6.73 14.52
C ALA A 97 -13.46 7.77 13.50
N GLY A 98 -12.46 7.40 12.70
CA GLY A 98 -11.91 8.24 11.63
C GLY A 98 -11.17 7.44 10.58
N GLY A 99 -10.56 8.14 9.66
CA GLY A 99 -9.86 7.54 8.52
C GLY A 99 -10.74 7.36 7.28
N PRO A 100 -10.18 6.81 6.19
CA PRO A 100 -10.81 6.83 4.87
C PRO A 100 -12.22 6.20 4.81
N LEU A 101 -12.44 5.06 5.47
CA LEU A 101 -13.75 4.39 5.48
C LEU A 101 -14.85 5.32 6.03
N PHE A 102 -14.62 5.89 7.19
CA PHE A 102 -15.62 6.73 7.86
C PHE A 102 -15.78 8.09 7.19
N THR A 103 -14.70 8.62 6.59
CA THR A 103 -14.77 9.87 5.82
C THR A 103 -15.60 9.70 4.55
N MET A 104 -15.48 8.57 3.86
CA MET A 104 -16.22 8.32 2.61
C MET A 104 -17.66 7.91 2.85
N GLU A 105 -17.98 7.28 3.99
CA GLU A 105 -19.29 6.72 4.28
C GLU A 105 -19.72 7.02 5.74
N PRO A 106 -19.83 8.28 6.12
CA PRO A 106 -20.06 8.67 7.51
C PRO A 106 -21.39 8.15 8.09
N ASP A 107 -22.42 8.03 7.25
CA ASP A 107 -23.76 7.64 7.69
C ASP A 107 -23.95 6.10 7.77
N ALA A 108 -22.94 5.33 7.33
CA ALA A 108 -23.01 3.87 7.31
C ALA A 108 -22.75 3.22 8.68
N PHE A 109 -22.35 3.99 9.69
CA PHE A 109 -21.90 3.47 10.99
C PHE A 109 -22.62 4.14 12.18
N PRO A 110 -23.92 3.85 12.40
CA PRO A 110 -24.70 4.45 13.50
C PRO A 110 -24.21 4.07 14.90
N GLN A 111 -23.29 3.08 14.99
CA GLN A 111 -22.67 2.67 16.25
C GLN A 111 -21.63 3.68 16.76
N VAL A 112 -21.12 4.57 15.91
CA VAL A 112 -20.07 5.52 16.26
C VAL A 112 -20.66 6.72 16.99
N ASP A 113 -20.08 7.07 18.13
CA ASP A 113 -20.52 8.22 18.92
C ASP A 113 -19.91 9.53 18.40
N HIS A 114 -18.64 9.48 17.93
CA HIS A 114 -17.92 10.67 17.45
C HIS A 114 -17.15 10.34 16.18
N LEU A 115 -17.50 11.00 15.08
CA LEU A 115 -16.79 10.91 13.79
C LEU A 115 -15.77 12.02 13.66
N ILE A 116 -14.51 11.63 13.39
CA ILE A 116 -13.39 12.53 13.08
C ILE A 116 -13.13 12.43 11.58
N MET A 117 -13.60 13.40 10.83
CA MET A 117 -13.64 13.38 9.38
C MET A 117 -12.38 13.97 8.76
N ASN A 118 -12.02 13.49 7.58
CA ASN A 118 -10.90 13.99 6.79
C ASN A 118 -9.55 13.90 7.54
N GLU A 119 -8.79 14.99 7.59
CA GLU A 119 -7.46 15.00 8.21
C GLU A 119 -7.54 15.30 9.71
N GLY A 120 -7.06 14.35 10.51
CA GLY A 120 -7.16 14.40 11.97
C GLY A 120 -6.47 15.61 12.60
N GLU A 121 -5.43 16.15 11.97
CA GLU A 121 -4.75 17.35 12.47
C GLU A 121 -5.67 18.58 12.57
N VAL A 122 -6.75 18.61 11.78
CA VAL A 122 -7.73 19.71 11.79
C VAL A 122 -8.97 19.33 12.59
N SER A 123 -9.51 18.14 12.39
CA SER A 123 -10.80 17.73 12.98
C SER A 123 -10.69 17.17 14.42
N PHE A 124 -9.53 16.64 14.81
CA PHE A 124 -9.35 16.03 16.13
C PHE A 124 -9.13 17.03 17.28
N PRO A 125 -8.37 18.14 17.15
CA PRO A 125 -8.20 19.10 18.24
C PRO A 125 -9.53 19.71 18.75
N PRO A 126 -10.51 20.11 17.92
CA PRO A 126 -11.82 20.55 18.39
C PRO A 126 -12.57 19.48 19.18
N PHE A 127 -12.47 18.20 18.76
CA PHE A 127 -13.05 17.08 19.53
C PHE A 127 -12.43 16.99 20.93
N LEU A 128 -11.10 17.08 21.04
CA LEU A 128 -10.43 17.05 22.35
C LEU A 128 -10.86 18.19 23.26
N ALA A 129 -11.03 19.40 22.70
CA ALA A 129 -11.50 20.56 23.45
C ALA A 129 -12.94 20.38 23.96
N ASP A 130 -13.86 19.94 23.10
CA ASP A 130 -15.25 19.69 23.46
C ASP A 130 -15.37 18.53 24.45
N LEU A 131 -14.54 17.47 24.29
CA LEU A 131 -14.49 16.34 25.22
C LEU A 131 -14.04 16.80 26.62
N ALA A 132 -13.03 17.65 26.72
CA ALA A 132 -12.55 18.23 27.97
C ALA A 132 -13.63 19.12 28.64
N ALA A 133 -14.44 19.79 27.83
CA ALA A 133 -15.58 20.60 28.28
C ALA A 133 -16.83 19.76 28.63
N GLY A 134 -16.83 18.44 28.36
CA GLY A 134 -17.96 17.55 28.61
C GLY A 134 -19.11 17.66 27.60
N VAL A 135 -18.87 18.25 26.42
CA VAL A 135 -19.90 18.51 25.40
C VAL A 135 -19.44 18.05 23.98
N PRO A 136 -18.89 16.83 23.83
CA PRO A 136 -18.41 16.37 22.53
C PRO A 136 -19.57 16.18 21.55
N LYS A 137 -19.35 16.59 20.28
CA LYS A 137 -20.32 16.45 19.18
C LYS A 137 -20.24 15.07 18.54
N ALA A 138 -21.29 14.69 17.83
CA ALA A 138 -21.30 13.45 17.07
C ALA A 138 -20.35 13.49 15.84
N ARG A 139 -20.06 14.67 15.28
CA ARG A 139 -19.24 14.80 14.07
C ARG A 139 -18.37 16.05 14.10
N TYR A 140 -17.12 15.89 13.66
CA TYR A 140 -16.11 16.94 13.50
C TYR A 140 -15.57 16.86 12.06
N ASP A 141 -15.92 17.86 11.26
CA ASP A 141 -15.46 17.97 9.87
C ASP A 141 -14.28 18.94 9.76
N ALA A 142 -13.31 18.58 8.93
CA ALA A 142 -12.27 19.49 8.49
C ALA A 142 -12.72 20.13 7.16
N ASN A 143 -12.92 21.45 7.16
CA ASN A 143 -13.25 22.21 5.97
C ASN A 143 -12.02 22.68 5.18
N GLU A 144 -10.83 22.42 5.71
CA GLU A 144 -9.55 22.77 5.13
C GLU A 144 -8.57 21.60 5.23
N TYR A 145 -7.56 21.62 4.38
CA TYR A 145 -6.49 20.62 4.44
C TYR A 145 -5.47 20.99 5.52
N ALA A 146 -4.98 19.99 6.24
CA ALA A 146 -4.00 20.17 7.31
C ALA A 146 -2.66 20.74 6.79
N ASP A 147 -2.02 21.57 7.57
CA ASP A 147 -0.59 21.86 7.41
C ASP A 147 0.21 20.66 7.94
N THR A 148 0.83 19.89 7.06
CA THR A 148 1.62 18.71 7.41
C THR A 148 2.82 19.01 8.31
N LYS A 149 3.23 20.27 8.43
CA LYS A 149 4.27 20.72 9.37
C LYS A 149 3.83 20.60 10.83
N LEU A 150 2.52 20.52 11.08
CA LEU A 150 1.95 20.36 12.42
C LEU A 150 1.74 18.89 12.80
N THR A 151 1.90 17.95 11.85
CA THR A 151 1.74 16.51 12.11
C THR A 151 2.83 16.03 13.07
N PRO A 152 2.49 15.47 14.24
CA PRO A 152 3.48 14.95 15.18
C PRO A 152 4.10 13.66 14.69
N ALA A 153 5.28 13.34 15.22
CA ALA A 153 5.87 12.01 15.00
C ALA A 153 4.99 10.93 15.65
N PRO A 154 4.80 9.77 14.99
CA PRO A 154 3.99 8.67 15.51
C PRO A 154 4.57 8.10 16.82
N LEU A 155 3.71 7.58 17.70
CA LEU A 155 4.13 6.91 18.93
C LEU A 155 4.59 5.46 18.64
N TRP A 156 5.83 5.28 18.29
CA TRP A 156 6.42 3.98 17.89
C TRP A 156 6.32 2.89 18.97
N HIS A 157 6.32 3.25 20.23
CA HIS A 157 6.27 2.32 21.36
C HIS A 157 4.89 1.62 21.52
N LEU A 158 3.86 2.08 20.81
CA LEU A 158 2.54 1.45 20.86
C LEU A 158 2.44 0.14 20.07
N VAL A 159 3.45 -0.16 19.24
CA VAL A 159 3.46 -1.35 18.38
C VAL A 159 4.64 -2.28 18.70
N GLU A 160 4.42 -3.57 18.57
CA GLU A 160 5.45 -4.58 18.64
C GLU A 160 6.17 -4.64 17.28
N MET A 161 7.22 -3.80 17.09
CA MET A 161 7.90 -3.62 15.79
C MET A 161 8.31 -4.94 15.15
N ASP A 162 8.71 -5.94 15.95
CA ASP A 162 9.13 -7.25 15.43
C ASP A 162 8.01 -8.03 14.71
N MET A 163 6.77 -7.65 14.88
CA MET A 163 5.65 -8.28 14.19
C MET A 163 5.46 -7.76 12.76
N TYR A 164 6.10 -6.65 12.39
CA TYR A 164 5.95 -6.00 11.08
C TYR A 164 7.15 -6.23 10.17
N ASP A 165 6.91 -6.22 8.87
CA ASP A 165 7.96 -6.32 7.84
C ASP A 165 8.59 -4.96 7.53
N SER A 166 7.79 -3.91 7.51
CA SER A 166 8.20 -2.51 7.34
C SER A 166 7.54 -1.60 8.36
N MET A 167 8.09 -0.40 8.54
CA MET A 167 7.43 0.70 9.24
C MET A 167 6.99 1.75 8.23
N SER A 168 5.93 2.49 8.56
CA SER A 168 5.38 3.53 7.68
C SER A 168 5.70 4.92 8.22
N VAL A 169 6.09 5.84 7.32
CA VAL A 169 6.23 7.27 7.57
C VAL A 169 5.60 8.03 6.42
N GLN A 170 5.26 9.30 6.60
CA GLN A 170 4.69 10.13 5.55
C GLN A 170 5.45 11.45 5.46
N TYR A 171 5.90 11.81 4.24
CA TYR A 171 6.55 13.09 3.97
C TYR A 171 5.56 14.11 3.40
N SER A 172 4.70 13.68 2.48
CA SER A 172 3.77 14.57 1.78
C SER A 172 2.35 14.01 1.67
N ARG A 173 1.39 14.90 1.41
CA ARG A 173 -0.01 14.59 1.08
C ARG A 173 -0.45 15.36 -0.14
N GLY A 174 -1.38 14.75 -0.91
CA GLY A 174 -1.91 15.28 -2.15
C GLY A 174 -1.14 14.81 -3.38
N CYS A 175 -1.75 14.97 -4.56
CA CYS A 175 -1.16 14.59 -5.84
C CYS A 175 -1.46 15.63 -6.91
N PRO A 176 -0.48 16.11 -7.69
CA PRO A 176 -0.71 17.18 -8.68
C PRO A 176 -1.45 16.69 -9.93
N PHE A 177 -1.67 15.39 -10.08
CA PHE A 177 -2.37 14.79 -11.22
C PHE A 177 -3.88 14.67 -10.94
N GLY A 178 -4.68 14.63 -12.01
CA GLY A 178 -6.14 14.61 -11.95
C GLY A 178 -6.75 13.31 -12.50
N CYS A 179 -6.20 12.13 -12.18
CA CYS A 179 -6.76 10.86 -12.61
C CYS A 179 -8.18 10.69 -12.08
N ASP A 180 -9.17 10.49 -12.96
CA ASP A 180 -10.61 10.53 -12.62
C ASP A 180 -11.07 9.42 -11.67
N PHE A 181 -10.38 8.27 -11.64
CA PHE A 181 -10.66 7.14 -10.75
C PHE A 181 -9.98 7.24 -9.38
N CYS A 182 -9.09 8.22 -9.18
CA CYS A 182 -8.22 8.24 -7.99
C CYS A 182 -8.89 9.02 -6.85
N ASN A 183 -9.05 8.38 -5.69
CA ASN A 183 -9.61 9.01 -4.50
C ASN A 183 -8.62 9.91 -3.73
N VAL A 184 -7.32 9.87 -4.06
CA VAL A 184 -6.30 10.69 -3.39
C VAL A 184 -6.63 12.17 -3.49
N THR A 185 -6.95 12.65 -4.69
CA THR A 185 -7.26 14.07 -4.90
C THR A 185 -8.60 14.47 -4.28
N ALA A 186 -9.55 13.54 -4.17
CA ALA A 186 -10.81 13.77 -3.47
C ALA A 186 -10.62 13.90 -1.95
N LEU A 187 -9.70 13.11 -1.37
CA LEU A 187 -9.43 13.10 0.08
C LEU A 187 -8.38 14.14 0.49
N LEU A 188 -7.29 14.29 -0.29
CA LEU A 188 -6.09 15.03 0.11
C LEU A 188 -5.79 16.23 -0.79
N GLY A 189 -6.56 16.44 -1.88
CA GLY A 189 -6.44 17.58 -2.80
C GLY A 189 -5.28 17.47 -3.79
N HIS A 190 -5.23 18.44 -4.70
CA HIS A 190 -4.23 18.50 -5.78
C HIS A 190 -2.92 19.18 -5.36
N LYS A 191 -2.94 20.02 -4.32
CA LYS A 191 -1.76 20.73 -3.86
C LYS A 191 -0.91 19.86 -2.94
N MET A 192 0.34 19.65 -3.34
CA MET A 192 1.31 18.95 -2.50
C MET A 192 1.58 19.74 -1.22
N ARG A 193 1.41 19.11 -0.07
CA ARG A 193 1.70 19.64 1.27
C ARG A 193 2.80 18.79 1.87
N LEU A 194 3.92 19.40 2.19
CA LEU A 194 5.14 18.72 2.58
C LEU A 194 5.45 19.00 4.06
N LYS A 195 5.93 17.99 4.77
CA LYS A 195 6.68 18.20 6.01
C LYS A 195 7.96 18.99 5.70
N THR A 196 8.51 19.69 6.68
CA THR A 196 9.86 20.23 6.52
C THR A 196 10.87 19.09 6.48
N THR A 197 11.98 19.27 5.78
CA THR A 197 13.07 18.29 5.72
C THR A 197 13.57 17.94 7.13
N GLY A 198 13.77 18.94 7.99
CA GLY A 198 14.21 18.71 9.38
C GLY A 198 13.21 17.88 10.18
N GLN A 199 11.90 18.13 10.04
CA GLN A 199 10.84 17.38 10.70
C GLN A 199 10.84 15.92 10.24
N PHE A 200 10.95 15.66 8.94
CA PHE A 200 10.96 14.30 8.40
C PHE A 200 12.21 13.52 8.81
N ILE A 201 13.39 14.15 8.79
CA ILE A 201 14.64 13.55 9.27
C ILE A 201 14.56 13.24 10.77
N ALA A 202 13.94 14.12 11.58
CA ALA A 202 13.74 13.87 13.01
C ALA A 202 12.79 12.69 13.26
N GLU A 203 11.72 12.56 12.46
CA GLU A 203 10.79 11.42 12.52
C GLU A 203 11.51 10.09 12.19
N LEU A 204 12.32 10.06 11.13
CA LEU A 204 13.16 8.88 10.81
C LEU A 204 14.21 8.61 11.90
N GLY A 205 14.78 9.67 12.50
CA GLY A 205 15.69 9.57 13.63
C GLY A 205 15.03 8.89 14.83
N SER A 206 13.84 9.34 15.22
CA SER A 206 13.08 8.76 16.33
C SER A 206 12.74 7.28 16.11
N LEU A 207 12.40 6.90 14.87
CA LEU A 207 12.17 5.50 14.51
C LEU A 207 13.46 4.68 14.58
N TYR A 208 14.60 5.24 14.15
CA TYR A 208 15.92 4.61 14.26
C TYR A 208 16.31 4.40 15.72
N ASP A 209 16.11 5.40 16.58
CA ASP A 209 16.42 5.37 18.00
C ASP A 209 15.52 4.38 18.76
N ALA A 210 14.26 4.21 18.29
CA ALA A 210 13.36 3.16 18.76
C ALA A 210 13.81 1.71 18.38
N GLY A 211 14.90 1.57 17.61
CA GLY A 211 15.53 0.27 17.31
C GLY A 211 15.19 -0.29 15.92
N TRP A 212 14.39 0.38 15.09
CA TRP A 212 14.07 -0.13 13.75
C TRP A 212 15.30 -0.13 12.83
N ARG A 213 15.48 -1.20 12.03
CA ARG A 213 16.66 -1.40 11.15
C ARG A 213 16.30 -2.07 9.82
N ARG A 214 15.02 -2.01 9.41
CA ARG A 214 14.50 -2.68 8.22
C ARG A 214 13.90 -1.66 7.25
N ASN A 215 13.11 -2.14 6.29
CA ASN A 215 12.44 -1.31 5.30
C ASN A 215 11.51 -0.27 5.94
N VAL A 216 11.46 0.88 5.31
CA VAL A 216 10.54 1.98 5.67
C VAL A 216 9.73 2.34 4.43
N PHE A 217 8.42 2.25 4.55
CA PHE A 217 7.49 2.67 3.53
C PHE A 217 7.12 4.14 3.75
N ILE A 218 7.52 5.00 2.82
CA ILE A 218 7.07 6.38 2.75
C ILE A 218 5.73 6.35 2.01
N VAL A 219 4.63 6.50 2.77
CA VAL A 219 3.25 6.27 2.30
C VAL A 219 2.68 7.46 1.53
N ASP A 220 3.53 8.22 0.86
CA ASP A 220 3.11 9.33 0.00
C ASP A 220 2.46 8.79 -1.28
N ASP A 221 1.33 9.33 -1.67
CA ASP A 221 0.60 8.91 -2.89
C ASP A 221 1.35 9.22 -4.21
N ASN A 222 2.25 10.20 -4.17
CA ASN A 222 3.19 10.50 -5.23
C ASN A 222 4.39 11.26 -4.65
N PHE A 223 5.37 10.52 -4.13
CA PHE A 223 6.55 11.08 -3.47
C PHE A 223 7.27 12.12 -4.32
N ILE A 224 7.30 11.94 -5.65
CA ILE A 224 7.99 12.86 -6.58
C ILE A 224 7.12 14.04 -7.05
N GLY A 225 5.99 14.29 -6.41
CA GLY A 225 5.07 15.38 -6.79
C GLY A 225 5.71 16.78 -6.75
N ASN A 226 6.78 16.98 -5.97
CA ASN A 226 7.60 18.20 -5.97
C ASN A 226 9.07 17.86 -6.15
N LYS A 227 9.48 17.59 -7.41
CA LYS A 227 10.85 17.17 -7.76
C LYS A 227 11.92 18.18 -7.33
N ARG A 228 11.63 19.49 -7.36
CA ARG A 228 12.60 20.51 -6.99
C ARG A 228 12.99 20.40 -5.52
N VAL A 229 12.01 20.39 -4.62
CA VAL A 229 12.28 20.26 -3.17
C VAL A 229 12.99 18.95 -2.85
N LEU A 230 12.63 17.86 -3.53
CA LEU A 230 13.32 16.58 -3.35
C LEU A 230 14.80 16.67 -3.71
N LYS A 231 15.14 17.26 -4.87
CA LYS A 231 16.54 17.35 -5.34
C LYS A 231 17.38 18.33 -4.54
N GLU A 232 16.79 19.48 -4.20
CA GLU A 232 17.54 20.58 -3.58
C GLU A 232 17.66 20.43 -2.05
N ASP A 233 16.72 19.75 -1.38
CA ASP A 233 16.63 19.74 0.08
C ASP A 233 16.52 18.33 0.67
N LEU A 234 15.43 17.58 0.42
CA LEU A 234 15.16 16.34 1.14
C LEU A 234 16.16 15.22 0.85
N LEU A 235 16.40 14.90 -0.43
CA LEU A 235 17.27 13.77 -0.78
C LEU A 235 18.73 13.99 -0.38
N PRO A 236 19.33 15.18 -0.56
CA PRO A 236 20.66 15.47 0.01
C PRO A 236 20.71 15.29 1.52
N ALA A 237 19.73 15.81 2.27
CA ALA A 237 19.66 15.64 3.72
C ALA A 237 19.50 14.17 4.14
N LEU A 238 18.70 13.40 3.40
CA LEU A 238 18.49 11.98 3.66
C LEU A 238 19.75 11.14 3.39
N ILE A 239 20.49 11.46 2.33
CA ILE A 239 21.79 10.84 2.02
C ILE A 239 22.78 11.09 3.17
N GLU A 240 22.84 12.34 3.65
CA GLU A 240 23.72 12.70 4.77
C GLU A 240 23.30 12.01 6.06
N TRP A 241 22.00 12.04 6.41
CA TRP A 241 21.46 11.38 7.59
C TRP A 241 21.76 9.88 7.62
N ARG A 242 21.78 9.21 6.47
CA ARG A 242 22.07 7.77 6.37
C ARG A 242 23.53 7.40 6.59
N LYS A 243 24.48 8.32 6.53
CA LYS A 243 25.90 8.02 6.74
C LYS A 243 26.11 7.34 8.10
N GLY A 244 26.76 6.19 8.09
CA GLY A 244 27.01 5.40 9.30
C GLY A 244 25.81 4.63 9.86
N LYS A 245 24.60 4.79 9.30
CA LYS A 245 23.41 4.04 9.72
C LYS A 245 23.23 2.76 8.90
N LYS A 246 22.76 1.69 9.56
CA LYS A 246 22.44 0.40 8.94
C LYS A 246 20.93 0.27 8.74
N GLY A 247 20.52 -0.43 7.68
CA GLY A 247 19.11 -0.63 7.35
C GLY A 247 18.47 0.61 6.74
N PHE A 248 17.17 0.75 6.89
CA PHE A 248 16.37 1.85 6.32
C PHE A 248 16.43 1.90 4.79
N ASP A 249 16.07 0.79 4.17
CA ASP A 249 15.80 0.80 2.74
C ASP A 249 14.38 1.33 2.52
N PHE A 250 14.26 2.31 1.61
CA PHE A 250 13.00 3.00 1.40
C PHE A 250 12.18 2.41 0.27
N ILE A 251 10.87 2.40 0.49
CA ILE A 251 9.82 2.05 -0.47
C ILE A 251 8.88 3.25 -0.57
N THR A 252 8.41 3.60 -1.76
CA THR A 252 7.41 4.68 -1.92
C THR A 252 6.62 4.52 -3.23
N GLU A 253 5.60 5.36 -3.40
CA GLU A 253 4.82 5.46 -4.63
C GLU A 253 5.27 6.67 -5.45
N VAL A 254 5.39 6.47 -6.75
CA VAL A 254 5.82 7.50 -7.71
C VAL A 254 5.07 7.40 -9.03
N SER A 255 5.00 8.47 -9.76
CA SER A 255 4.55 8.44 -11.15
C SER A 255 5.69 8.05 -12.11
N ILE A 256 5.33 7.47 -13.27
CA ILE A 256 6.30 6.93 -14.26
C ILE A 256 7.26 7.99 -14.82
N ASN A 257 6.91 9.28 -14.74
CA ASN A 257 7.78 10.39 -15.16
C ASN A 257 9.02 10.57 -14.27
N LEU A 258 9.22 9.71 -13.25
CA LEU A 258 10.51 9.52 -12.60
C LEU A 258 11.57 9.09 -13.61
N ALA A 259 11.21 8.25 -14.60
CA ALA A 259 12.10 7.76 -15.63
C ALA A 259 12.68 8.86 -16.54
N ASP A 260 12.11 10.08 -16.53
CA ASP A 260 12.57 11.22 -17.31
C ASP A 260 13.68 12.03 -16.61
N ASP A 261 14.01 11.73 -15.33
CA ASP A 261 14.88 12.55 -14.50
C ASP A 261 16.01 11.71 -13.89
N ASP A 262 17.12 11.60 -14.64
CA ASP A 262 18.28 10.76 -14.25
C ASP A 262 18.92 11.23 -12.93
N GLU A 263 18.96 12.55 -12.68
CA GLU A 263 19.46 13.11 -11.43
C GLU A 263 18.60 12.69 -10.23
N LEU A 264 17.28 12.78 -10.38
CA LEU A 264 16.35 12.37 -9.32
C LEU A 264 16.45 10.87 -9.04
N ILE A 265 16.54 10.04 -10.07
CA ILE A 265 16.75 8.59 -9.93
C ILE A 265 18.04 8.32 -9.13
N ASP A 266 19.16 8.93 -9.51
CA ASP A 266 20.44 8.73 -8.84
C ASP A 266 20.41 9.18 -7.39
N LEU A 267 19.80 10.33 -7.08
CA LEU A 267 19.61 10.81 -5.71
C LEU A 267 18.74 9.87 -4.88
N MET A 268 17.62 9.38 -5.42
CA MET A 268 16.75 8.42 -4.72
C MET A 268 17.52 7.12 -4.41
N VAL A 269 18.25 6.57 -5.37
CA VAL A 269 19.04 5.36 -5.14
C VAL A 269 20.14 5.59 -4.09
N LYS A 270 20.84 6.73 -4.13
CA LYS A 270 21.84 7.11 -3.13
C LYS A 270 21.21 7.30 -1.74
N ALA A 271 20.02 7.88 -1.69
CA ALA A 271 19.24 8.02 -0.45
C ALA A 271 18.75 6.68 0.12
N GLY A 272 18.78 5.60 -0.67
CA GLY A 272 18.44 4.25 -0.23
C GLY A 272 17.05 3.76 -0.63
N PHE A 273 16.44 4.38 -1.61
CA PHE A 273 15.24 3.81 -2.21
C PHE A 273 15.59 2.55 -2.99
N ILE A 274 14.82 1.49 -2.73
CA ILE A 274 14.99 0.18 -3.38
C ILE A 274 13.75 -0.27 -4.13
N HIS A 275 12.55 0.16 -3.71
CA HIS A 275 11.29 -0.16 -4.36
C HIS A 275 10.50 1.11 -4.67
N VAL A 276 9.87 1.11 -5.84
CA VAL A 276 8.89 2.13 -6.22
C VAL A 276 7.62 1.46 -6.76
N PHE A 277 6.46 1.87 -6.24
CA PHE A 277 5.19 1.51 -6.83
C PHE A 277 4.78 2.55 -7.87
N ILE A 278 4.34 2.10 -9.03
CA ILE A 278 3.95 2.95 -10.15
C ILE A 278 2.58 2.52 -10.67
N GLY A 279 1.62 3.45 -10.70
CA GLY A 279 0.37 3.25 -11.43
C GLY A 279 0.64 3.29 -12.93
N ILE A 280 0.78 2.12 -13.56
CA ILE A 280 0.88 1.97 -15.02
C ILE A 280 -0.51 2.08 -15.65
N GLU A 281 -1.50 1.54 -15.00
CA GLU A 281 -2.91 1.37 -15.30
C GLU A 281 -3.13 0.47 -16.52
N THR A 282 -2.76 0.92 -17.70
CA THR A 282 -3.04 0.18 -18.94
C THR A 282 -2.01 0.48 -20.03
N PRO A 283 -1.70 -0.47 -20.94
CA PRO A 283 -0.97 -0.19 -22.17
C PRO A 283 -1.84 0.42 -23.28
N ASN A 284 -3.10 0.77 -23.00
CA ASN A 284 -4.04 1.36 -23.94
C ASN A 284 -4.00 2.90 -23.84
N GLU A 285 -3.49 3.57 -24.86
CA GLU A 285 -3.36 5.04 -24.86
C GLU A 285 -4.71 5.76 -24.78
N ASP A 286 -5.76 5.23 -25.43
CA ASP A 286 -7.10 5.81 -25.39
C ASP A 286 -7.72 5.73 -23.98
N ALA A 287 -7.47 4.62 -23.27
CA ALA A 287 -7.89 4.48 -21.88
C ALA A 287 -7.09 5.40 -20.94
N LEU A 288 -5.81 5.66 -21.21
CA LEU A 288 -5.03 6.67 -20.47
C LEU A 288 -5.56 8.11 -20.70
N ILE A 289 -6.08 8.38 -21.89
CA ILE A 289 -6.76 9.66 -22.19
C ILE A 289 -8.08 9.74 -21.43
N GLU A 290 -8.89 8.68 -21.50
CA GLU A 290 -10.18 8.57 -20.82
C GLU A 290 -10.04 8.86 -19.31
N CYS A 291 -9.12 8.21 -18.63
CA CYS A 291 -8.94 8.34 -17.19
C CYS A 291 -8.01 9.49 -16.77
N GLN A 292 -7.66 10.39 -17.69
CA GLN A 292 -6.81 11.57 -17.45
C GLN A 292 -5.42 11.24 -16.84
N LYS A 293 -4.87 10.05 -17.13
CA LYS A 293 -3.52 9.64 -16.68
C LYS A 293 -2.44 10.26 -17.56
N THR A 294 -2.36 11.58 -17.58
CA THR A 294 -1.52 12.37 -18.49
C THR A 294 -0.03 12.04 -18.41
N GLN A 295 0.47 11.70 -17.22
CA GLN A 295 1.88 11.39 -16.98
C GLN A 295 2.34 10.07 -17.62
N ASN A 296 1.41 9.18 -18.01
CA ASN A 296 1.71 7.91 -18.65
C ASN A 296 1.65 7.98 -20.19
N ARG A 297 1.07 9.04 -20.76
CA ARG A 297 0.80 9.18 -22.18
C ARG A 297 2.05 9.45 -23.01
N ASN A 298 2.00 9.07 -24.28
CA ASN A 298 3.03 9.33 -25.29
C ASN A 298 4.45 8.86 -24.88
N ARG A 299 4.55 7.69 -24.25
CA ARG A 299 5.83 7.12 -23.81
C ARG A 299 5.93 5.61 -23.96
N ASP A 300 7.13 5.12 -24.17
CA ASP A 300 7.42 3.70 -24.04
C ASP A 300 7.51 3.32 -22.57
N LEU A 301 6.38 2.87 -22.02
CA LEU A 301 6.27 2.49 -20.62
C LEU A 301 7.18 1.29 -20.26
N VAL A 302 7.40 0.34 -21.18
CA VAL A 302 8.29 -0.81 -20.96
C VAL A 302 9.73 -0.35 -20.80
N SER A 303 10.19 0.51 -21.70
CA SER A 303 11.56 1.07 -21.65
C SER A 303 11.76 1.94 -20.40
N ALA A 304 10.75 2.74 -20.01
CA ALA A 304 10.77 3.53 -18.78
C ALA A 304 10.94 2.64 -17.54
N VAL A 305 10.17 1.56 -17.43
CA VAL A 305 10.30 0.58 -16.33
C VAL A 305 11.67 -0.05 -16.30
N LYS A 306 12.17 -0.51 -17.45
CA LYS A 306 13.51 -1.13 -17.55
C LYS A 306 14.63 -0.16 -17.17
N LYS A 307 14.50 1.12 -17.50
CA LYS A 307 15.44 2.17 -17.09
C LYS A 307 15.53 2.27 -15.56
N LEU A 308 14.38 2.32 -14.87
CA LEU A 308 14.35 2.35 -13.42
C LEU A 308 14.94 1.07 -12.80
N GLN A 309 14.64 -0.10 -13.35
CA GLN A 309 15.22 -1.37 -12.90
C GLN A 309 16.74 -1.40 -13.10
N ALA A 310 17.25 -0.93 -14.24
CA ALA A 310 18.68 -0.84 -14.51
C ALA A 310 19.40 0.17 -13.58
N ALA A 311 18.69 1.19 -13.11
CA ALA A 311 19.18 2.14 -12.12
C ALA A 311 19.22 1.58 -10.69
N GLY A 312 18.61 0.41 -10.42
CA GLY A 312 18.61 -0.24 -9.12
C GLY A 312 17.30 -0.11 -8.32
N LEU A 313 16.22 0.34 -8.95
CA LEU A 313 14.89 0.40 -8.34
C LEU A 313 14.05 -0.82 -8.77
N GLN A 314 13.48 -1.53 -7.79
CA GLN A 314 12.49 -2.57 -8.08
C GLN A 314 11.14 -1.90 -8.33
N VAL A 315 10.62 -2.02 -9.56
CA VAL A 315 9.33 -1.45 -9.91
C VAL A 315 8.22 -2.45 -9.59
N MET A 316 7.28 -2.02 -8.76
CA MET A 316 5.97 -2.66 -8.55
C MET A 316 4.95 -1.89 -9.38
N GLY A 317 3.97 -2.57 -9.97
CA GLY A 317 3.03 -1.94 -10.90
C GLY A 317 1.57 -2.16 -10.53
N GLY A 318 0.76 -1.09 -10.61
CA GLY A 318 -0.69 -1.13 -10.60
C GLY A 318 -1.24 -1.13 -12.03
N PHE A 319 -2.21 -2.00 -12.29
CA PHE A 319 -2.87 -2.17 -13.58
C PHE A 319 -4.37 -2.27 -13.43
N ILE A 320 -5.10 -1.73 -14.38
CA ILE A 320 -6.55 -1.70 -14.40
C ILE A 320 -7.03 -2.17 -15.78
N VAL A 321 -8.09 -2.97 -15.81
CA VAL A 321 -8.85 -3.31 -17.03
C VAL A 321 -10.32 -3.01 -16.84
N GLY A 322 -11.03 -2.78 -17.94
CA GLY A 322 -12.44 -2.46 -17.94
C GLY A 322 -12.75 -0.97 -18.14
N PHE A 323 -11.80 -0.21 -18.69
CA PHE A 323 -12.06 1.11 -19.22
C PHE A 323 -13.04 1.04 -20.41
N ASP A 324 -13.76 2.12 -20.66
CA ASP A 324 -14.76 2.18 -21.73
C ASP A 324 -14.14 2.00 -23.12
N ASN A 325 -12.87 2.42 -23.29
CA ASN A 325 -12.07 2.26 -24.51
C ASN A 325 -11.30 0.93 -24.60
N ASP A 326 -11.51 -0.02 -23.68
CA ASP A 326 -10.87 -1.33 -23.77
C ASP A 326 -11.58 -2.24 -24.75
N ASP A 327 -10.82 -2.85 -25.67
CA ASP A 327 -11.28 -3.89 -26.57
C ASP A 327 -10.90 -5.31 -26.05
N GLN A 328 -11.37 -6.35 -26.70
CA GLN A 328 -11.09 -7.75 -26.32
C GLN A 328 -9.60 -8.13 -26.35
N HIS A 329 -8.74 -7.34 -27.03
CA HIS A 329 -7.30 -7.61 -27.12
C HIS A 329 -6.52 -7.01 -25.95
N ILE A 330 -7.19 -6.19 -25.08
CA ILE A 330 -6.54 -5.58 -23.92
C ILE A 330 -5.92 -6.62 -22.99
N PHE A 331 -6.57 -7.77 -22.83
CA PHE A 331 -6.11 -8.83 -21.93
C PHE A 331 -4.75 -9.39 -22.36
N ASP A 332 -4.57 -9.65 -23.65
CA ASP A 332 -3.29 -10.15 -24.20
C ASP A 332 -2.23 -9.04 -24.19
N ARG A 333 -2.60 -7.80 -24.51
CA ARG A 333 -1.70 -6.63 -24.41
C ARG A 333 -1.20 -6.45 -22.98
N MET A 334 -2.08 -6.57 -21.97
CA MET A 334 -1.74 -6.48 -20.56
C MET A 334 -0.78 -7.58 -20.13
N ILE A 335 -1.06 -8.84 -20.47
CA ILE A 335 -0.18 -9.98 -20.17
C ILE A 335 1.21 -9.74 -20.78
N ASN A 336 1.26 -9.39 -22.05
CA ASN A 336 2.52 -9.15 -22.77
C ASN A 336 3.32 -7.99 -22.17
N PHE A 337 2.63 -6.91 -21.79
CA PHE A 337 3.25 -5.77 -21.11
C PHE A 337 3.89 -6.18 -19.79
N ILE A 338 3.13 -6.83 -18.91
CA ILE A 338 3.60 -7.26 -17.59
C ILE A 338 4.78 -8.23 -17.72
N GLN A 339 4.71 -9.18 -18.64
CA GLN A 339 5.78 -10.16 -18.85
C GLN A 339 7.06 -9.52 -19.45
N SER A 340 6.92 -8.62 -20.43
CA SER A 340 8.06 -7.99 -21.10
C SER A 340 8.74 -6.90 -20.27
N SER A 341 7.99 -6.17 -19.43
CA SER A 341 8.52 -5.16 -18.52
C SER A 341 9.31 -5.77 -17.37
N GLY A 342 9.04 -7.03 -16.99
CA GLY A 342 9.64 -7.66 -15.83
C GLY A 342 9.12 -7.13 -14.50
N ILE A 343 7.96 -6.47 -14.46
CA ILE A 343 7.30 -6.07 -13.20
C ILE A 343 6.84 -7.34 -12.45
N VAL A 344 7.59 -7.74 -11.44
CA VAL A 344 7.32 -8.99 -10.69
C VAL A 344 6.06 -8.86 -9.83
N THR A 345 5.95 -7.76 -9.09
CA THR A 345 4.77 -7.44 -8.26
C THR A 345 3.82 -6.59 -9.11
N ALA A 346 2.88 -7.23 -9.78
CA ALA A 346 1.92 -6.63 -10.72
C ALA A 346 0.49 -6.80 -10.17
N MET A 347 -0.05 -5.76 -9.52
CA MET A 347 -1.43 -5.75 -9.08
C MET A 347 -2.34 -5.43 -10.28
N VAL A 348 -3.26 -6.31 -10.62
CA VAL A 348 -4.24 -6.07 -11.68
C VAL A 348 -5.63 -6.08 -11.07
N GLY A 349 -6.40 -5.02 -11.30
CA GLY A 349 -7.77 -4.86 -10.84
C GLY A 349 -8.76 -4.57 -11.97
N LEU A 350 -10.04 -4.75 -11.68
CA LEU A 350 -11.11 -4.19 -12.49
C LEU A 350 -11.27 -2.70 -12.15
N LEU A 351 -11.66 -1.90 -13.14
CA LEU A 351 -11.96 -0.48 -12.91
C LEU A 351 -13.07 -0.35 -11.88
N GLN A 352 -12.81 0.42 -10.84
CA GLN A 352 -13.76 0.77 -9.79
C GLN A 352 -13.91 2.29 -9.71
N ALA A 353 -15.08 2.76 -9.32
CA ALA A 353 -15.38 4.16 -9.06
C ALA A 353 -15.46 4.39 -7.53
N PRO A 354 -14.38 4.79 -6.87
CA PRO A 354 -14.40 5.13 -5.46
C PRO A 354 -15.30 6.35 -5.19
N ILE A 355 -15.99 6.34 -4.07
CA ILE A 355 -16.89 7.43 -3.67
C ILE A 355 -16.12 8.76 -3.66
N GLY A 356 -16.73 9.82 -4.20
CA GLY A 356 -16.17 11.16 -4.25
C GLY A 356 -15.26 11.45 -5.45
N THR A 357 -14.87 10.44 -6.24
CA THR A 357 -14.07 10.62 -7.47
C THR A 357 -14.89 11.18 -8.64
N ASP A 358 -14.21 11.74 -9.63
CA ASP A 358 -14.89 12.23 -10.84
C ASP A 358 -15.46 11.07 -11.67
N LEU A 359 -14.81 9.92 -11.67
CA LEU A 359 -15.34 8.68 -12.25
C LEU A 359 -16.65 8.27 -11.56
N TYR A 360 -16.74 8.35 -10.22
CA TYR A 360 -17.96 8.03 -9.49
C TYR A 360 -19.13 8.91 -9.95
N LYS A 361 -18.90 10.23 -10.00
CA LYS A 361 -19.92 11.21 -10.46
C LYS A 361 -20.34 10.96 -11.91
N ARG A 362 -19.38 10.59 -12.79
CA ARG A 362 -19.64 10.25 -14.18
C ARG A 362 -20.51 9.00 -14.29
N MET A 363 -20.16 7.92 -13.60
CA MET A 363 -20.90 6.67 -13.60
C MET A 363 -22.31 6.81 -13.00
N GLU A 364 -22.45 7.60 -11.95
CA GLU A 364 -23.75 7.94 -11.36
C GLU A 364 -24.64 8.67 -12.36
N LYS A 365 -24.13 9.71 -13.03
CA LYS A 365 -24.85 10.48 -14.04
C LYS A 365 -25.27 9.64 -15.24
N GLU A 366 -24.46 8.65 -15.63
CA GLU A 366 -24.73 7.72 -16.72
C GLU A 366 -25.65 6.56 -16.31
N GLY A 367 -26.02 6.43 -15.04
CA GLY A 367 -26.82 5.31 -14.52
C GLY A 367 -26.08 3.96 -14.54
N ARG A 368 -24.76 3.98 -14.50
CA ARG A 368 -23.88 2.80 -14.58
C ARG A 368 -23.25 2.42 -13.24
N LEU A 369 -23.62 3.11 -12.17
CA LEU A 369 -23.07 2.86 -10.85
C LEU A 369 -23.84 1.76 -10.11
N LYS A 370 -23.12 0.87 -9.42
CA LYS A 370 -23.63 -0.17 -8.49
C LYS A 370 -22.89 -0.05 -7.15
N PRO A 371 -23.26 0.92 -6.30
CA PRO A 371 -22.52 1.24 -5.07
C PRO A 371 -22.32 0.03 -4.14
N GLU A 372 -23.31 -0.89 -4.11
CA GLU A 372 -23.31 -2.09 -3.27
C GLU A 372 -22.15 -3.05 -3.58
N ASN A 373 -21.57 -2.96 -4.78
CA ASN A 373 -20.45 -3.81 -5.21
C ASN A 373 -19.07 -3.20 -4.88
N TYR A 374 -19.01 -2.06 -4.20
CA TYR A 374 -17.72 -1.45 -3.84
C TYR A 374 -17.14 -2.05 -2.56
N SER A 375 -16.15 -2.92 -2.70
CA SER A 375 -15.47 -3.57 -1.58
C SER A 375 -14.23 -2.81 -1.08
N GLY A 376 -13.65 -1.95 -1.91
CA GLY A 376 -12.35 -1.32 -1.68
C GLY A 376 -11.15 -2.27 -1.86
N ASP A 377 -11.37 -3.53 -2.25
CA ASP A 377 -10.31 -4.45 -2.66
C ASP A 377 -10.11 -4.37 -4.18
N ASN A 378 -8.92 -4.01 -4.60
CA ASN A 378 -8.60 -3.83 -6.02
C ASN A 378 -8.44 -5.16 -6.78
N VAL A 379 -8.46 -6.31 -6.11
CA VAL A 379 -8.16 -7.62 -6.74
C VAL A 379 -9.21 -8.69 -6.47
N ASP A 380 -10.32 -8.37 -5.84
CA ASP A 380 -11.42 -9.33 -5.58
C ASP A 380 -12.25 -9.69 -6.82
N GLY A 381 -11.95 -9.06 -7.96
CA GLY A 381 -12.65 -9.29 -9.24
C GLY A 381 -14.04 -8.68 -9.29
N GLN A 382 -14.35 -7.74 -8.39
CA GLN A 382 -15.60 -6.99 -8.40
C GLN A 382 -15.39 -5.58 -8.96
N SER A 383 -16.48 -5.01 -9.48
CA SER A 383 -16.54 -3.61 -9.92
C SER A 383 -17.91 -3.05 -9.57
N ASN A 384 -17.92 -1.83 -9.10
CA ASN A 384 -19.14 -1.07 -8.88
C ASN A 384 -19.60 -0.27 -10.13
N ILE A 385 -19.03 -0.61 -11.30
CA ILE A 385 -19.36 -0.01 -12.58
C ILE A 385 -20.04 -1.05 -13.48
N VAL A 386 -21.07 -0.67 -14.21
CA VAL A 386 -21.58 -1.43 -15.36
C VAL A 386 -20.65 -1.15 -16.53
N PRO A 387 -19.82 -2.12 -16.98
CA PRO A 387 -18.86 -1.87 -18.05
C PRO A 387 -19.55 -1.70 -19.41
N VAL A 388 -18.86 -1.02 -20.35
CA VAL A 388 -19.28 -0.98 -21.77
C VAL A 388 -19.02 -2.31 -22.44
N MET A 389 -17.88 -2.93 -22.17
CA MET A 389 -17.56 -4.30 -22.58
C MET A 389 -18.57 -5.28 -21.95
N ASP A 390 -18.91 -6.37 -22.64
CA ASP A 390 -19.68 -7.46 -22.02
C ASP A 390 -19.05 -7.90 -20.70
N ALA A 391 -19.86 -7.89 -19.63
CA ALA A 391 -19.38 -8.17 -18.29
C ALA A 391 -18.79 -9.58 -18.11
N GLY A 392 -19.34 -10.56 -18.87
CA GLY A 392 -18.83 -11.93 -18.89
C GLY A 392 -17.46 -12.01 -19.56
N LEU A 393 -17.29 -11.31 -20.69
CA LEU A 393 -16.02 -11.22 -21.41
C LEU A 393 -14.96 -10.51 -20.53
N LEU A 394 -15.32 -9.41 -19.88
CA LEU A 394 -14.43 -8.68 -18.97
C LEU A 394 -13.95 -9.58 -17.83
N LYS A 395 -14.88 -10.29 -17.17
CA LYS A 395 -14.55 -11.20 -16.06
C LYS A 395 -13.66 -12.37 -16.52
N GLN A 396 -13.94 -12.96 -17.69
CA GLN A 396 -13.11 -14.01 -18.27
C GLN A 396 -11.71 -13.50 -18.65
N GLY A 397 -11.62 -12.33 -19.25
CA GLY A 397 -10.37 -11.69 -19.61
C GLY A 397 -9.52 -11.31 -18.40
N TYR A 398 -10.13 -10.77 -17.36
CA TYR A 398 -9.46 -10.50 -16.08
C TYR A 398 -8.87 -11.77 -15.47
N ARG A 399 -9.66 -12.85 -15.42
CA ARG A 399 -9.19 -14.17 -14.95
C ARG A 399 -8.04 -14.69 -15.80
N LYS A 400 -8.12 -14.57 -17.14
CA LYS A 400 -7.05 -14.94 -18.08
C LYS A 400 -5.73 -14.21 -17.75
N ILE A 401 -5.80 -12.91 -17.44
CA ILE A 401 -4.61 -12.16 -17.03
C ILE A 401 -4.00 -12.76 -15.77
N LEU A 402 -4.77 -12.90 -14.69
CA LEU A 402 -4.28 -13.37 -13.41
C LEU A 402 -3.71 -14.79 -13.50
N ASP A 403 -4.41 -15.71 -14.19
CA ASP A 403 -3.96 -17.08 -14.40
C ASP A 403 -2.66 -17.14 -15.20
N SER A 404 -2.48 -16.25 -16.18
CA SER A 404 -1.26 -16.19 -16.99
C SER A 404 -0.07 -15.65 -16.18
N ILE A 405 -0.23 -14.49 -15.53
CA ILE A 405 0.88 -13.80 -14.86
C ILE A 405 1.26 -14.44 -13.53
N TYR A 406 0.33 -15.17 -12.88
CA TYR A 406 0.57 -15.85 -11.61
C TYR A 406 0.64 -17.37 -11.73
N SER A 407 0.53 -17.95 -12.95
CA SER A 407 0.98 -19.34 -13.16
C SER A 407 2.42 -19.51 -12.66
N ALA A 408 2.77 -20.70 -12.19
CA ALA A 408 4.13 -20.94 -11.68
C ALA A 408 5.19 -20.67 -12.76
N ARG A 409 4.90 -21.00 -14.03
CA ARG A 409 5.79 -20.75 -15.17
C ARG A 409 5.85 -19.27 -15.53
N GLY A 410 4.71 -18.63 -15.78
CA GLY A 410 4.64 -17.21 -16.20
C GLY A 410 5.28 -16.28 -15.17
N PHE A 411 5.04 -16.54 -13.89
CA PHE A 411 5.66 -15.79 -12.80
C PHE A 411 7.20 -15.98 -12.77
N THR A 412 7.67 -17.23 -12.89
CA THR A 412 9.10 -17.54 -12.91
C THR A 412 9.81 -16.90 -14.09
N ASP A 413 9.23 -16.96 -15.29
CA ASP A 413 9.79 -16.35 -16.51
C ASP A 413 9.91 -14.83 -16.35
N ARG A 414 8.91 -14.18 -15.72
CA ARG A 414 8.91 -12.75 -15.41
C ARG A 414 9.98 -12.39 -14.39
N VAL A 415 10.15 -13.18 -13.33
CA VAL A 415 11.26 -13.00 -12.37
C VAL A 415 12.60 -13.08 -13.07
N MET A 416 12.79 -14.06 -13.94
CA MET A 416 14.05 -14.18 -14.72
C MET A 416 14.27 -12.99 -15.66
N THR A 417 13.20 -12.45 -16.28
CA THR A 417 13.27 -11.22 -17.11
C THR A 417 13.73 -10.03 -16.26
N PHE A 418 13.12 -9.83 -15.08
CA PHE A 418 13.51 -8.78 -14.14
C PHE A 418 14.97 -8.91 -13.73
N LEU A 419 15.40 -10.08 -13.26
CA LEU A 419 16.75 -10.30 -12.74
C LEU A 419 17.85 -10.05 -13.80
N LYS A 420 17.55 -10.22 -15.08
CA LYS A 420 18.48 -9.89 -16.18
C LYS A 420 18.69 -8.38 -16.32
N THR A 421 17.67 -7.58 -16.09
CA THR A 421 17.71 -6.11 -16.26
C THR A 421 18.14 -5.40 -14.98
N TYR A 422 17.69 -5.87 -13.82
CA TYR A 422 17.89 -5.22 -12.53
C TYR A 422 19.38 -5.18 -12.14
N GLN A 423 19.87 -4.00 -11.78
CA GLN A 423 21.25 -3.78 -11.34
C GLN A 423 21.26 -3.13 -9.95
N PRO A 424 21.35 -3.92 -8.87
CA PRO A 424 21.42 -3.37 -7.54
C PRO A 424 22.67 -2.52 -7.35
N LYS A 425 22.52 -1.27 -6.93
CA LYS A 425 23.65 -0.35 -6.67
C LYS A 425 24.39 -0.67 -5.36
N ARG A 426 23.78 -1.49 -4.51
CA ARG A 426 24.38 -1.93 -3.24
C ARG A 426 24.54 -3.44 -3.24
N SER A 427 25.78 -3.87 -3.29
CA SER A 427 26.19 -5.25 -3.10
C SER A 427 26.45 -5.50 -1.59
N THR A 428 25.43 -5.66 -0.80
CA THR A 428 25.60 -6.17 0.56
C THR A 428 24.62 -7.31 0.79
N VAL A 429 25.00 -8.46 0.27
CA VAL A 429 24.34 -9.74 0.63
C VAL A 429 24.80 -10.12 2.04
N HIS A 430 24.40 -9.37 3.05
CA HIS A 430 24.41 -9.86 4.41
C HIS A 430 23.08 -10.55 4.68
N MET A 431 23.01 -11.83 4.37
CA MET A 431 21.83 -12.63 4.70
C MET A 431 21.66 -12.64 6.24
N GLN A 432 20.58 -12.06 6.70
CA GLN A 432 20.20 -12.17 8.11
C GLN A 432 19.78 -13.61 8.42
N PHE A 433 19.93 -14.05 9.66
CA PHE A 433 19.53 -15.41 10.08
C PHE A 433 18.07 -15.76 9.70
N GLN A 434 17.16 -14.78 9.77
CA GLN A 434 15.76 -14.99 9.37
C GLN A 434 15.59 -15.25 7.87
N GLU A 435 16.43 -14.67 7.01
CA GLU A 435 16.43 -14.91 5.56
C GLU A 435 16.92 -16.30 5.21
N VAL A 436 17.92 -16.80 5.96
CA VAL A 436 18.37 -18.20 5.84
C VAL A 436 17.24 -19.15 6.23
N LEU A 437 16.52 -18.88 7.31
CA LEU A 437 15.35 -19.68 7.70
C LEU A 437 14.22 -19.58 6.69
N ALA A 438 14.02 -18.41 6.05
CA ALA A 438 13.03 -18.24 4.99
C ALA A 438 13.38 -19.07 3.75
N LEU A 439 14.68 -19.16 3.40
CA LEU A 439 15.17 -20.06 2.34
C LEU A 439 14.79 -21.53 2.64
N PHE A 440 15.09 -22.07 3.82
CA PHE A 440 14.73 -23.45 4.17
C PHE A 440 13.22 -23.68 4.16
N ARG A 441 12.43 -22.72 4.65
CA ARG A 441 10.96 -22.79 4.57
C ARG A 441 10.46 -22.74 3.13
N SER A 442 11.09 -21.95 2.24
CA SER A 442 10.73 -21.91 0.83
C SER A 442 11.05 -23.21 0.11
N ILE A 443 12.22 -23.82 0.40
CA ILE A 443 12.58 -25.15 -0.11
C ILE A 443 11.51 -26.16 0.29
N TRP A 444 11.13 -26.19 1.57
CA TRP A 444 10.13 -27.14 2.04
C TRP A 444 8.74 -26.88 1.45
N ARG A 445 8.21 -25.64 1.61
CA ARG A 445 6.81 -25.33 1.25
C ARG A 445 6.57 -25.28 -0.25
N ILE A 446 7.54 -24.76 -1.01
CA ILE A 446 7.38 -24.57 -2.47
C ILE A 446 8.12 -25.67 -3.22
N GLY A 447 9.37 -25.95 -2.84
CA GLY A 447 10.24 -26.90 -3.55
C GLY A 447 9.93 -28.38 -3.29
N VAL A 448 9.30 -28.72 -2.14
CA VAL A 448 8.98 -30.12 -1.78
C VAL A 448 7.47 -30.37 -1.75
N VAL A 449 6.72 -29.56 -0.97
CA VAL A 449 5.28 -29.78 -0.73
C VAL A 449 4.40 -29.15 -1.81
N GLY A 450 4.90 -28.15 -2.56
CA GLY A 450 4.15 -27.49 -3.63
C GLY A 450 3.65 -28.45 -4.72
N SER A 451 2.75 -27.99 -5.58
CA SER A 451 2.29 -28.74 -6.76
C SER A 451 3.46 -29.12 -7.67
N LYS A 452 3.28 -30.11 -8.55
CA LYS A 452 4.32 -30.53 -9.51
C LYS A 452 4.87 -29.32 -10.31
N GLU A 453 3.98 -28.45 -10.74
CA GLU A 453 4.35 -27.26 -11.52
C GLU A 453 5.12 -26.23 -10.64
N GLU A 454 4.66 -25.97 -9.41
CA GLU A 454 5.36 -25.08 -8.48
C GLU A 454 6.76 -25.60 -8.16
N ARG A 455 6.92 -26.87 -7.85
CA ARG A 455 8.23 -27.49 -7.58
C ARG A 455 9.18 -27.35 -8.75
N SER A 456 8.70 -27.70 -9.96
CA SER A 456 9.54 -27.65 -11.17
C SER A 456 10.04 -26.22 -11.42
N ASN A 457 9.16 -25.21 -11.34
CA ASN A 457 9.55 -23.83 -11.59
C ASN A 457 10.36 -23.20 -10.45
N TYR A 458 10.12 -23.62 -9.19
CA TYR A 458 10.95 -23.24 -8.05
C TYR A 458 12.40 -23.68 -8.22
N TRP A 459 12.63 -24.98 -8.54
CA TRP A 459 13.97 -25.49 -8.72
C TRP A 459 14.65 -24.96 -9.99
N ARG A 460 13.88 -24.70 -11.04
CA ARG A 460 14.37 -24.03 -12.25
C ARG A 460 14.90 -22.64 -11.92
N LEU A 461 14.17 -21.81 -11.18
CA LEU A 461 14.62 -20.49 -10.77
C LEU A 461 15.78 -20.57 -9.78
N PHE A 462 15.72 -21.49 -8.83
CA PHE A 462 16.75 -21.71 -7.82
C PHE A 462 18.11 -21.97 -8.45
N PHE A 463 18.22 -23.01 -9.28
CA PHE A 463 19.49 -23.37 -9.91
C PHE A 463 19.93 -22.35 -10.95
N TRP A 464 19.00 -21.79 -11.71
CA TRP A 464 19.33 -20.76 -12.69
C TRP A 464 19.91 -19.51 -12.02
N SER A 465 19.30 -19.01 -10.94
CA SER A 465 19.79 -17.84 -10.24
C SER A 465 21.10 -18.12 -9.48
N LEU A 466 21.21 -19.27 -8.83
CA LEU A 466 22.42 -19.67 -8.09
C LEU A 466 23.66 -19.76 -9.02
N THR A 467 23.48 -20.29 -10.24
CA THR A 467 24.59 -20.50 -11.17
C THR A 467 24.88 -19.31 -12.09
N ARG A 468 23.86 -18.55 -12.48
CA ARG A 468 23.99 -17.47 -13.46
C ARG A 468 24.05 -16.08 -12.85
N MET A 469 23.47 -15.89 -11.66
CA MET A 469 23.33 -14.59 -10.98
C MET A 469 23.40 -14.76 -9.44
N PRO A 470 24.49 -15.28 -8.91
CA PRO A 470 24.61 -15.63 -7.49
C PRO A 470 24.41 -14.42 -6.56
N ASP A 471 24.81 -13.23 -6.99
CA ASP A 471 24.57 -11.95 -6.30
C ASP A 471 23.07 -11.58 -6.16
N LYS A 472 22.22 -12.09 -7.05
CA LYS A 472 20.76 -11.89 -7.04
C LYS A 472 19.99 -13.10 -6.55
N PHE A 473 20.66 -14.17 -6.14
CA PHE A 473 20.01 -15.39 -5.66
C PHE A 473 19.05 -15.15 -4.47
N PRO A 474 19.43 -14.38 -3.43
CA PRO A 474 18.49 -14.08 -2.33
C PRO A 474 17.19 -13.41 -2.81
N LEU A 475 17.30 -12.51 -3.77
CA LEU A 475 16.15 -11.83 -4.37
C LEU A 475 15.27 -12.79 -5.18
N ALA A 476 15.85 -13.74 -5.90
CA ALA A 476 15.11 -14.79 -6.61
C ALA A 476 14.28 -15.66 -5.64
N ILE A 477 14.83 -15.97 -4.45
CA ILE A 477 14.10 -16.70 -3.40
C ILE A 477 12.97 -15.85 -2.82
N THR A 478 13.22 -14.58 -2.55
CA THR A 478 12.18 -13.64 -2.09
C THR A 478 11.01 -13.60 -3.08
N PHE A 479 11.29 -13.48 -4.38
CA PHE A 479 10.23 -13.50 -5.39
C PHE A 479 9.54 -14.87 -5.51
N SER A 480 10.22 -15.97 -5.26
CA SER A 480 9.55 -17.28 -5.19
C SER A 480 8.50 -17.32 -4.07
N ILE A 481 8.81 -16.71 -2.92
CA ILE A 481 7.88 -16.56 -1.78
C ILE A 481 6.72 -15.62 -2.15
N TYR A 482 6.98 -14.51 -2.85
CA TYR A 482 5.93 -13.61 -3.33
C TYR A 482 5.01 -14.30 -4.34
N GLY A 483 5.58 -15.07 -5.28
CA GLY A 483 4.79 -15.88 -6.23
C GLY A 483 3.89 -16.91 -5.54
N TYR A 484 4.37 -17.51 -4.45
CA TYR A 484 3.54 -18.39 -3.62
C TYR A 484 2.36 -17.61 -3.01
N HIS A 485 2.60 -16.41 -2.46
CA HIS A 485 1.56 -15.57 -1.89
C HIS A 485 0.51 -15.18 -2.95
N PHE A 486 0.94 -14.63 -4.09
CA PHE A 486 0.02 -14.16 -5.13
C PHE A 486 -0.81 -15.29 -5.73
N ARG A 487 -0.26 -16.49 -5.91
CA ARG A 487 -1.04 -17.66 -6.33
C ARG A 487 -2.12 -18.04 -5.31
N ARG A 488 -1.79 -17.95 -4.01
CA ARG A 488 -2.80 -18.24 -2.96
C ARG A 488 -3.92 -17.21 -2.95
N VAL A 489 -3.59 -15.93 -3.06
CA VAL A 489 -4.59 -14.86 -3.16
C VAL A 489 -5.45 -15.05 -4.41
N ASN A 490 -4.84 -15.29 -5.58
CA ASN A 490 -5.57 -15.53 -6.81
C ASN A 490 -6.54 -16.73 -6.69
N GLN A 491 -6.13 -17.82 -6.04
CA GLN A 491 -6.99 -18.98 -5.80
C GLN A 491 -8.20 -18.67 -4.92
N LEU A 492 -8.07 -17.75 -3.94
CA LEU A 492 -9.18 -17.35 -3.08
C LEU A 492 -10.22 -16.50 -3.84
N HIS A 493 -9.78 -15.63 -4.73
CA HIS A 493 -10.67 -14.70 -5.44
C HIS A 493 -11.22 -15.26 -6.77
N VAL A 494 -10.51 -16.18 -7.43
CA VAL A 494 -10.95 -16.79 -8.69
C VAL A 494 -11.97 -17.91 -8.48
N SER A 495 -12.12 -18.40 -7.25
CA SER A 495 -13.11 -19.45 -6.90
C SER A 495 -14.55 -18.94 -6.73
N ILE A 496 -14.79 -17.64 -6.97
CA ILE A 496 -16.11 -16.99 -6.87
C ILE A 496 -16.65 -16.70 -8.31
#